data_f1ff2a3b623e6fec21d963a56368d3cf
#
_entry.id   f1ff2a3b623e6fec21d963a56368d3cf
#
_cell.length_a   1.000
_cell.length_b   1.000
_cell.length_c   1.000
_cell.angle_alpha   90.00
_cell.angle_beta   90.00
_cell.angle_gamma   90.00
#
_symmetry.space_group_name_H-M   'P 1'
#
loop_
_entity.id
_entity.type
_entity.pdbx_description
1 polymer ?
#
loop_
_entity_poly.entity_id
_entity_poly.type
_entity_poly.pdbx_seq_one_letter_code
_entity_poly.pdbx_strand_id
1 'polypeptide(L)'
;MDATAAEATSALNPDDYDAFVIGSPLYGNKWMGAAGMFAAITSERINGKPVALFSIGTLSVGNEQAGQAEHDAFIGKLREVAPKLNVVSDALFTGYFDRANLPWYLRIIDRFAPTPQGDHRNWPAIHAWAKSVASKFNS
;
A
#
# COMPACT_ATOMS: atom_id res chain seq x y z
N MET A 1 -11.46 -15.09 -11.94
CA MET A 1 -10.17 -14.35 -11.82
C MET A 1 -9.27 -15.12 -10.88
N ASP A 2 -8.11 -15.50 -11.36
CA ASP A 2 -7.08 -16.13 -10.52
C ASP A 2 -6.14 -15.05 -9.98
N ALA A 3 -5.76 -15.16 -8.72
CA ALA A 3 -4.87 -14.20 -8.08
C ALA A 3 -3.70 -14.90 -7.39
N THR A 4 -2.52 -14.34 -7.55
CA THR A 4 -1.29 -14.78 -6.88
C THR A 4 -0.79 -13.66 -5.98
N ALA A 5 -0.47 -13.96 -4.73
CA ALA A 5 0.15 -13.02 -3.82
C ALA A 5 1.64 -13.36 -3.66
N ALA A 6 2.48 -12.34 -3.76
CA ALA A 6 3.92 -12.49 -3.59
C ALA A 6 4.55 -11.19 -3.09
N GLU A 7 5.77 -11.28 -2.57
CA GLU A 7 6.54 -10.09 -2.25
C GLU A 7 6.89 -9.31 -3.53
N ALA A 8 6.90 -7.99 -3.43
CA ALA A 8 7.28 -7.09 -4.51
C ALA A 8 8.80 -7.14 -4.73
N THR A 9 9.23 -8.12 -5.50
CA THR A 9 10.65 -8.35 -5.80
C THR A 9 10.90 -8.34 -7.31
N SER A 10 12.16 -8.22 -7.70
CA SER A 10 12.59 -8.31 -9.11
C SER A 10 12.38 -9.71 -9.72
N ALA A 11 12.07 -10.73 -8.92
CA ALA A 11 11.82 -12.08 -9.39
C ALA A 11 10.44 -12.24 -10.06
N LEU A 12 9.51 -11.33 -9.79
CA LEU A 12 8.19 -11.33 -10.44
C LEU A 12 8.31 -10.82 -11.88
N ASN A 13 7.80 -11.60 -12.82
CA ASN A 13 7.71 -11.16 -14.21
C ASN A 13 6.35 -10.48 -14.45
N PRO A 14 6.32 -9.15 -14.68
CA PRO A 14 5.05 -8.43 -14.87
C PRO A 14 4.27 -8.84 -16.12
N ASP A 15 4.92 -9.50 -17.07
CA ASP A 15 4.28 -9.91 -18.31
C ASP A 15 3.30 -11.07 -18.11
N ASP A 16 3.46 -11.83 -17.02
CA ASP A 16 2.64 -12.99 -16.68
C ASP A 16 1.26 -12.62 -16.09
N TYR A 17 1.00 -11.32 -15.86
CA TYR A 17 -0.21 -10.85 -15.19
C TYR A 17 -0.93 -9.78 -15.99
N ASP A 18 -2.26 -9.78 -15.92
CA ASP A 18 -3.12 -8.82 -16.63
C ASP A 18 -3.45 -7.58 -15.81
N ALA A 19 -3.35 -7.67 -14.48
CA ALA A 19 -3.65 -6.59 -13.55
C ALA A 19 -2.82 -6.72 -12.27
N PHE A 20 -2.67 -5.63 -11.53
CA PHE A 20 -1.81 -5.59 -10.35
C PHE A 20 -2.50 -4.94 -9.16
N VAL A 21 -2.32 -5.53 -7.99
CA VAL A 21 -2.59 -4.88 -6.71
C VAL A 21 -1.26 -4.75 -5.98
N ILE A 22 -0.84 -3.52 -5.72
CA ILE A 22 0.44 -3.23 -5.06
C ILE A 22 0.16 -2.54 -3.74
N GLY A 23 0.70 -3.06 -2.67
CA GLY A 23 0.49 -2.52 -1.35
C GLY A 23 1.74 -2.48 -0.49
N SER A 24 1.75 -1.56 0.46
CA SER A 24 2.83 -1.41 1.42
C SER A 24 2.37 -0.71 2.69
N PRO A 25 2.99 -1.02 3.83
CA PRO A 25 2.91 -0.13 4.98
C PRO A 25 3.46 1.26 4.65
N LEU A 26 2.85 2.29 5.23
CA LEU A 26 3.36 3.67 5.22
C LEU A 26 4.22 3.91 6.46
N TYR A 27 5.46 4.32 6.23
CA TYR A 27 6.37 4.76 7.27
C TYR A 27 6.93 6.14 6.92
N GLY A 28 6.59 7.15 7.72
CA GLY A 28 7.08 8.51 7.48
C GLY A 28 6.76 9.04 6.09
N ASN A 29 5.52 8.94 5.65
CA ASN A 29 5.04 9.36 4.32
C ASN A 29 5.64 8.56 3.15
N LYS A 30 6.14 7.35 3.39
CA LYS A 30 6.76 6.51 2.35
C LYS A 30 6.31 5.06 2.45
N TRP A 31 6.17 4.44 1.32
CA TRP A 31 6.11 2.98 1.24
C TRP A 31 7.47 2.35 1.54
N MET A 32 7.45 1.08 1.95
CA MET A 32 8.68 0.29 2.00
C MET A 32 9.34 0.27 0.61
N GLY A 33 10.66 0.42 0.61
CA GLY A 33 11.42 0.62 -0.62
C GLY A 33 11.16 -0.40 -1.71
N ALA A 34 10.97 -1.68 -1.34
CA ALA A 34 10.68 -2.75 -2.30
C ALA A 34 9.40 -2.51 -3.12
N ALA A 35 8.29 -2.13 -2.47
CA ALA A 35 7.02 -1.90 -3.16
C ALA A 35 7.07 -0.66 -4.06
N GLY A 36 7.65 0.44 -3.56
CA GLY A 36 7.81 1.67 -4.34
C GLY A 36 8.75 1.46 -5.53
N MET A 37 9.84 0.74 -5.33
CA MET A 37 10.78 0.41 -6.39
C MET A 37 10.14 -0.53 -7.42
N PHE A 38 9.40 -1.54 -7.00
CA PHE A 38 8.65 -2.42 -7.90
C PHE A 38 7.70 -1.60 -8.78
N ALA A 39 6.89 -0.72 -8.20
CA ALA A 39 5.97 0.14 -8.95
C ALA A 39 6.71 1.03 -9.96
N ALA A 40 7.84 1.63 -9.58
CA ALA A 40 8.61 2.49 -10.46
C ALA A 40 9.28 1.73 -11.62
N ILE A 41 9.94 0.60 -11.33
CA ILE A 41 10.66 -0.20 -12.32
C ILE A 41 9.69 -0.88 -13.29
N THR A 42 8.56 -1.37 -12.79
CA THR A 42 7.60 -2.11 -13.62
C THR A 42 6.66 -1.20 -14.40
N SER A 43 6.59 0.10 -14.09
CA SER A 43 5.66 1.03 -14.73
C SER A 43 5.74 1.03 -16.26
N GLU A 44 6.92 0.86 -16.82
CA GLU A 44 7.13 0.77 -18.26
C GLU A 44 6.65 -0.56 -18.86
N ARG A 45 6.83 -1.65 -18.12
CA ARG A 45 6.50 -3.00 -18.59
C ARG A 45 5.02 -3.34 -18.46
N ILE A 46 4.36 -2.81 -17.44
CA ILE A 46 2.92 -3.04 -17.22
C ILE A 46 2.03 -2.05 -17.98
N ASN A 47 2.60 -1.36 -18.93
CA ASN A 47 2.02 -0.31 -19.75
C ASN A 47 0.53 -0.53 -20.05
N GLY A 48 -0.31 0.34 -19.49
CA GLY A 48 -1.77 0.31 -19.68
C GLY A 48 -2.53 -0.74 -18.85
N LYS A 49 -1.86 -1.73 -18.26
CA LYS A 49 -2.53 -2.72 -17.40
C LYS A 49 -3.07 -2.03 -16.14
N PRO A 50 -4.28 -2.38 -15.67
CA PRO A 50 -4.87 -1.72 -14.52
C PRO A 50 -4.12 -2.06 -13.23
N VAL A 51 -3.89 -1.05 -12.41
CA VAL A 51 -3.19 -1.14 -11.13
C VAL A 51 -4.08 -0.59 -10.01
N ALA A 52 -4.22 -1.32 -8.94
CA ALA A 52 -4.79 -0.83 -7.70
C ALA A 52 -3.70 -0.72 -6.64
N LEU A 53 -3.74 0.35 -5.85
CA LEU A 53 -2.74 0.63 -4.82
C LEU A 53 -3.38 0.63 -3.45
N PHE A 54 -2.69 0.13 -2.42
CA PHE A 54 -3.15 0.34 -1.06
C PHE A 54 -2.00 0.61 -0.11
N SER A 55 -2.28 1.43 0.88
CA SER A 55 -1.37 1.69 1.99
C SER A 55 -1.96 1.16 3.28
N ILE A 56 -1.09 0.73 4.18
CA ILE A 56 -1.46 0.39 5.54
C ILE A 56 -0.78 1.40 6.45
N GLY A 57 -1.59 2.19 7.17
CA GLY A 57 -1.10 3.26 8.02
C GLY A 57 -1.62 3.15 9.45
N THR A 58 -0.81 3.57 10.40
CA THR A 58 -1.19 3.66 11.81
C THR A 58 -1.73 5.04 12.19
N LEU A 59 -1.37 6.09 11.46
CA LEU A 59 -1.88 7.45 11.70
C LEU A 59 -3.39 7.57 11.51
N SER A 60 -3.98 6.74 10.66
CA SER A 60 -5.43 6.69 10.47
C SER A 60 -6.19 6.18 11.70
N VAL A 61 -5.50 5.54 12.65
CA VAL A 61 -6.10 5.13 13.92
C VAL A 61 -6.23 6.36 14.81
N GLY A 62 -7.47 6.82 15.03
CA GLY A 62 -7.78 8.00 15.82
C GLY A 62 -7.64 9.35 15.10
N ASN A 63 -7.07 9.38 13.90
CA ASN A 63 -7.02 10.58 13.05
C ASN A 63 -7.04 10.20 11.57
N GLU A 64 -8.23 9.90 11.06
CA GLU A 64 -8.42 9.49 9.67
C GLU A 64 -7.97 10.53 8.65
N GLN A 65 -8.16 11.83 8.95
CA GLN A 65 -7.76 12.91 8.04
C GLN A 65 -6.25 12.97 7.87
N ALA A 66 -5.47 12.83 8.94
CA ALA A 66 -4.02 12.83 8.88
C ALA A 66 -3.50 11.61 8.10
N GLY A 67 -4.07 10.43 8.36
CA GLY A 67 -3.72 9.20 7.64
C GLY A 67 -4.03 9.30 6.15
N GLN A 68 -5.19 9.83 5.79
CA GLN A 68 -5.59 10.01 4.40
C GLN A 68 -4.69 11.03 3.68
N ALA A 69 -4.34 12.13 4.34
CA ALA A 69 -3.43 13.14 3.78
C ALA A 69 -2.04 12.56 3.51
N GLU A 70 -1.53 11.72 4.40
CA GLU A 70 -0.25 11.01 4.22
C GLU A 70 -0.30 10.06 3.02
N HIS A 71 -1.38 9.28 2.91
CA HIS A 71 -1.59 8.38 1.79
C HIS A 71 -1.67 9.15 0.45
N ASP A 72 -2.48 10.20 0.40
CA ASP A 72 -2.67 11.01 -0.81
C ASP A 72 -1.37 11.68 -1.26
N ALA A 73 -0.56 12.17 -0.32
CA ALA A 73 0.74 12.75 -0.61
C ALA A 73 1.70 11.71 -1.21
N PHE A 74 1.69 10.49 -0.68
CA PHE A 74 2.51 9.41 -1.24
C PHE A 74 2.05 9.01 -2.64
N ILE A 75 0.75 8.82 -2.86
CA ILE A 75 0.20 8.47 -4.18
C ILE A 75 0.51 9.56 -5.21
N GLY A 76 0.43 10.83 -4.82
CA GLY A 76 0.85 11.95 -5.67
C GLY A 76 2.31 11.85 -6.12
N LYS A 77 3.23 11.58 -5.20
CA LYS A 77 4.65 11.36 -5.52
C LYS A 77 4.87 10.13 -6.41
N LEU A 78 4.15 9.05 -6.16
CA LEU A 78 4.26 7.85 -6.99
C LEU A 78 3.82 8.13 -8.44
N ARG A 79 2.77 8.90 -8.63
CA ARG A 79 2.31 9.31 -9.97
C ARG A 79 3.31 10.19 -10.71
N GLU A 80 4.11 10.98 -9.99
CA GLU A 80 5.19 11.79 -10.59
C GLU A 80 6.35 10.92 -11.08
N VAL A 81 6.75 9.91 -10.30
CA VAL A 81 7.89 9.03 -10.64
C VAL A 81 7.51 7.87 -11.55
N ALA A 82 6.25 7.50 -11.58
CA ALA A 82 5.71 6.41 -12.39
C ALA A 82 4.44 6.83 -13.15
N PRO A 83 4.53 7.82 -14.04
CA PRO A 83 3.35 8.43 -14.69
C PRO A 83 2.61 7.47 -15.63
N LYS A 84 3.24 6.37 -16.04
CA LYS A 84 2.63 5.35 -16.92
C LYS A 84 1.78 4.32 -16.18
N LEU A 85 1.77 4.34 -14.84
CA LEU A 85 0.89 3.47 -14.07
C LEU A 85 -0.57 3.85 -14.29
N ASN A 86 -1.36 2.90 -14.77
CA ASN A 86 -2.82 3.06 -14.91
C ASN A 86 -3.49 2.75 -13.57
N VAL A 87 -3.43 3.70 -12.63
CA VAL A 87 -4.01 3.54 -11.29
C VAL A 87 -5.53 3.71 -11.36
N VAL A 88 -6.25 2.61 -11.23
CA VAL A 88 -7.72 2.57 -11.28
C VAL A 88 -8.38 2.64 -9.92
N SER A 89 -7.65 2.40 -8.85
CA SER A 89 -8.14 2.50 -7.47
C SER A 89 -6.98 2.64 -6.50
N ASP A 90 -7.20 3.38 -5.43
CA ASP A 90 -6.30 3.40 -4.28
C ASP A 90 -7.10 3.38 -2.97
N ALA A 91 -6.48 2.91 -1.91
CA ALA A 91 -7.09 2.84 -0.59
C ALA A 91 -6.06 2.92 0.54
N LEU A 92 -6.51 3.42 1.67
CA LEU A 92 -5.77 3.39 2.92
C LEU A 92 -6.52 2.50 3.92
N PHE A 93 -5.80 1.57 4.53
CA PHE A 93 -6.33 0.72 5.59
C PHE A 93 -5.56 0.91 6.89
N THR A 94 -6.25 0.71 8.00
CA THR A 94 -5.60 0.55 9.31
C THR A 94 -5.02 -0.85 9.43
N GLY A 95 -3.87 -0.95 10.11
CA GLY A 95 -3.12 -2.19 10.20
C GLY A 95 -3.06 -2.78 11.60
N TYR A 96 -2.21 -3.77 11.75
CA TYR A 96 -1.80 -4.35 13.01
C TYR A 96 -0.45 -3.77 13.44
N PHE A 97 -0.36 -3.35 14.70
CA PHE A 97 0.88 -2.85 15.27
C PHE A 97 1.16 -3.50 16.63
N ASP A 98 2.35 -4.05 16.77
CA ASP A 98 2.85 -4.60 18.03
C ASP A 98 4.22 -4.01 18.33
N ARG A 99 4.30 -3.25 19.42
CA ARG A 99 5.54 -2.63 19.91
C ARG A 99 6.62 -3.67 20.20
N ALA A 100 6.26 -4.87 20.59
CA ALA A 100 7.21 -5.95 20.88
C ALA A 100 8.06 -6.32 19.66
N ASN A 101 7.55 -6.12 18.45
CA ASN A 101 8.25 -6.39 17.19
C ASN A 101 9.20 -5.26 16.75
N LEU A 102 9.20 -4.13 17.45
CA LEU A 102 10.10 -3.03 17.14
C LEU A 102 11.52 -3.29 17.66
N PRO A 103 12.55 -2.88 16.91
CA PRO A 103 13.91 -2.75 17.42
C PRO A 103 13.94 -1.84 18.67
N TRP A 104 14.88 -2.11 19.57
CA TRP A 104 14.96 -1.38 20.86
C TRP A 104 15.03 0.14 20.72
N TYR A 105 15.74 0.65 19.71
CA TYR A 105 15.87 2.09 19.47
C TYR A 105 14.54 2.73 19.01
N LEU A 106 13.74 2.02 18.23
CA LEU A 106 12.41 2.48 17.84
C LEU A 106 11.41 2.41 19.00
N ARG A 107 11.58 1.47 19.93
CA ARG A 107 10.77 1.46 21.16
C ARG A 107 11.00 2.69 22.03
N ILE A 108 12.24 3.21 22.08
CA ILE A 108 12.56 4.45 22.80
C ILE A 108 11.84 5.63 22.14
N ILE A 109 11.87 5.73 20.82
CA ILE A 109 11.18 6.80 20.08
C ILE A 109 9.66 6.69 20.27
N ASP A 110 9.11 5.51 20.23
CA ASP A 110 7.67 5.26 20.42
C ASP A 110 7.17 5.67 21.82
N ARG A 111 8.03 5.71 22.84
CA ARG A 111 7.66 6.24 24.17
C ARG A 111 7.28 7.72 24.16
N PHE A 112 7.86 8.52 23.27
CA PHE A 112 7.62 9.95 23.17
C PHE A 112 6.45 10.30 22.24
N ALA A 113 6.19 9.44 21.26
CA ALA A 113 5.08 9.57 20.31
C ALA A 113 4.46 8.16 20.08
N PRO A 114 3.65 7.66 21.05
CA PRO A 114 3.18 6.29 21.02
C PRO A 114 2.30 6.02 19.81
N THR A 115 2.63 4.95 19.10
CA THR A 115 1.81 4.42 18.02
C THR A 115 0.67 3.58 18.61
N PRO A 116 -0.58 3.72 18.13
CA PRO A 116 -1.69 2.89 18.58
C PRO A 116 -1.38 1.40 18.39
N GLN A 117 -1.44 0.64 19.50
CA GLN A 117 -1.17 -0.78 19.49
C GLN A 117 -2.42 -1.60 19.18
N GLY A 118 -2.21 -2.82 18.72
CA GLY A 118 -3.23 -3.82 18.52
C GLY A 118 -3.62 -4.01 17.05
N ASP A 119 -4.70 -4.75 16.87
CA ASP A 119 -5.24 -5.07 15.56
C ASP A 119 -6.36 -4.08 15.20
N HIS A 120 -6.06 -3.16 14.30
CA HIS A 120 -6.99 -2.16 13.79
C HIS A 120 -7.43 -2.47 12.35
N ARG A 121 -7.20 -3.68 11.86
CA ARG A 121 -7.59 -4.09 10.52
C ARG A 121 -9.13 -4.13 10.40
N ASN A 122 -9.65 -3.47 9.38
CA ASN A 122 -11.07 -3.49 9.04
C ASN A 122 -11.30 -4.44 7.86
N TRP A 123 -11.48 -5.71 8.16
CA TRP A 123 -11.67 -6.75 7.15
C TRP A 123 -12.88 -6.53 6.25
N PRO A 124 -14.06 -6.09 6.75
CA PRO A 124 -15.19 -5.74 5.89
C PRO A 124 -14.85 -4.68 4.84
N ALA A 125 -14.14 -3.61 5.23
CA ALA A 125 -13.70 -2.56 4.31
C ALA A 125 -12.69 -3.07 3.28
N ILE A 126 -11.74 -3.90 3.72
CA ILE A 126 -10.74 -4.53 2.82
C ILE A 126 -11.45 -5.41 1.79
N HIS A 127 -12.39 -6.25 2.22
CA HIS A 127 -13.13 -7.11 1.30
C HIS A 127 -14.01 -6.32 0.32
N ALA A 128 -14.66 -5.26 0.79
CA ALA A 128 -15.48 -4.41 -0.07
C ALA A 128 -14.62 -3.72 -1.15
N TRP A 129 -13.47 -3.21 -0.77
CA TRP A 129 -12.53 -2.61 -1.70
C TRP A 129 -11.99 -3.63 -2.71
N ALA A 130 -11.60 -4.82 -2.25
CA ALA A 130 -11.10 -5.88 -3.14
C ALA A 130 -12.14 -6.29 -4.20
N LYS A 131 -13.42 -6.38 -3.83
CA LYS A 131 -14.51 -6.63 -4.79
C LYS A 131 -14.66 -5.50 -5.80
N SER A 132 -14.56 -4.25 -5.36
CA SER A 132 -14.60 -3.08 -6.23
C SER A 132 -13.43 -3.08 -7.21
N VAL A 133 -12.23 -3.42 -6.76
CA VAL A 133 -11.03 -3.55 -7.61
C VAL A 133 -11.22 -4.64 -8.65
N ALA A 134 -11.69 -5.82 -8.24
CA ALA A 134 -11.95 -6.92 -9.17
C ALA A 134 -12.95 -6.53 -10.27
N SER A 135 -13.99 -5.78 -9.92
CA SER A 135 -14.94 -5.24 -10.90
C SER A 135 -14.29 -4.27 -11.89
N LYS A 136 -13.40 -3.40 -11.42
CA LYS A 136 -12.66 -2.46 -12.27
C LYS A 136 -11.66 -3.15 -13.20
N PHE A 137 -11.06 -4.25 -12.76
CA PHE A 137 -10.15 -5.04 -13.59
C PHE A 137 -10.84 -5.79 -14.71
N ASN A 138 -12.13 -6.10 -14.53
CA ASN A 138 -12.94 -6.81 -15.51
C ASN A 138 -13.74 -5.90 -16.46
N SER A 139 -13.63 -4.59 -16.25
CA SER A 139 -14.39 -3.61 -17.07
C SER A 139 -13.67 -3.17 -18.36
#